data_2625e0deb1f2682e09185903ab059cc1
#
_entry.id   2625e0deb1f2682e09185903ab059cc1
#
_cell.length_a   1.000
_cell.length_b   1.000
_cell.length_c   1.000
_cell.angle_alpha   90.00
_cell.angle_beta   90.00
_cell.angle_gamma   90.00
#
_symmetry.space_group_name_H-M   'P 1'
#
loop_
_entity.id
_entity.type
_entity.pdbx_description
1 polymer ?
#
loop_
_entity_poly.entity_id
_entity_poly.type
_entity_poly.pdbx_seq_one_letter_code
_entity_poly.pdbx_strand_id
1 'polypeptide(L)'
;MHNFFRKLIGTGVVCGMLVFAAPLTSMAAIGPGFAAGTYVATVTAESVNINKSRDSEEVLFTAKEGSTYEVLEDCGDGWMKVRIQDTEGYLPVSENAVVTEAGEGEIAKLQKEAKESSASYKRQQLADYALQFVGGPYQYGGSDPHTGTDCSGFTRYVYQHGAGITLNRSSRGQALQGKEISADQMRPGDLLFYGSRSNIDHVAMYIGEGKIVHAATERTGITISNWNYRNPVKITSIME
;
A
#
# COMPACT_ATOMS: atom_id res chain seq x y z
N MET A 1 -13.11 19.40 -46.44
CA MET A 1 -14.55 19.11 -46.62
C MET A 1 -14.93 17.90 -45.80
N HIS A 2 -15.98 18.07 -45.00
CA HIS A 2 -16.79 17.12 -44.22
C HIS A 2 -16.18 16.43 -43.01
N ASN A 3 -16.56 17.06 -41.88
CA ASN A 3 -16.64 16.54 -40.53
C ASN A 3 -17.58 15.32 -40.47
N PHE A 4 -17.20 14.30 -39.68
CA PHE A 4 -18.14 13.35 -39.12
C PHE A 4 -17.86 13.19 -37.59
N PHE A 5 -18.49 14.01 -36.81
CA PHE A 5 -18.69 13.80 -35.37
C PHE A 5 -19.75 12.72 -35.18
N ARG A 6 -19.41 11.58 -34.62
CA ARG A 6 -20.37 10.60 -34.08
C ARG A 6 -20.46 10.78 -32.56
N LYS A 7 -21.54 11.40 -32.13
CA LYS A 7 -22.03 11.39 -30.75
C LYS A 7 -22.40 9.96 -30.36
N LEU A 8 -21.76 9.40 -29.34
CA LEU A 8 -22.26 8.27 -28.58
C LEU A 8 -23.06 8.84 -27.38
N ILE A 9 -24.37 8.62 -27.43
CA ILE A 9 -25.30 8.86 -26.32
C ILE A 9 -25.17 7.67 -25.37
N GLY A 10 -24.52 7.84 -24.24
CA GLY A 10 -24.54 6.90 -23.14
C GLY A 10 -25.77 7.13 -22.27
N THR A 11 -26.67 6.18 -22.25
CA THR A 11 -27.82 6.14 -21.33
C THR A 11 -27.31 5.95 -19.90
N GLY A 12 -27.29 7.03 -19.13
CA GLY A 12 -27.05 6.99 -17.70
C GLY A 12 -28.24 6.39 -16.97
N VAL A 13 -28.05 5.27 -16.31
CA VAL A 13 -28.97 4.77 -15.29
C VAL A 13 -28.80 5.65 -14.06
N VAL A 14 -29.75 6.54 -13.85
CA VAL A 14 -29.88 7.31 -12.60
C VAL A 14 -30.41 6.36 -11.54
N CYS A 15 -29.52 5.81 -10.72
CA CYS A 15 -29.89 5.13 -9.48
C CYS A 15 -30.25 6.21 -8.47
N GLY A 16 -31.55 6.42 -8.26
CA GLY A 16 -32.07 7.38 -7.29
C GLY A 16 -31.69 6.94 -5.88
N MET A 17 -30.69 7.58 -5.29
CA MET A 17 -30.46 7.54 -3.85
C MET A 17 -31.57 8.37 -3.20
N LEU A 18 -32.46 7.71 -2.48
CA LEU A 18 -33.33 8.34 -1.48
C LEU A 18 -32.42 8.87 -0.35
N VAL A 19 -32.11 10.15 -0.42
CA VAL A 19 -31.47 10.86 0.70
C VAL A 19 -32.51 10.98 1.80
N PHE A 20 -32.49 10.09 2.77
CA PHE A 20 -33.11 10.34 4.06
C PHE A 20 -32.28 11.44 4.73
N ALA A 21 -32.79 12.66 4.72
CA ALA A 21 -32.30 13.74 5.57
C ALA A 21 -32.60 13.36 7.03
N ALA A 22 -31.66 12.69 7.68
CA ALA A 22 -31.66 12.60 9.12
C ALA A 22 -31.44 14.01 9.69
N PRO A 23 -32.15 14.42 10.74
CA PRO A 23 -31.94 15.72 11.33
C PRO A 23 -30.49 15.83 11.80
N LEU A 24 -29.83 16.96 11.49
CA LEU A 24 -28.55 17.37 12.05
C LEU A 24 -28.72 17.42 13.59
N THR A 25 -28.49 16.30 14.25
CA THR A 25 -28.36 16.28 15.71
C THR A 25 -27.01 16.90 16.02
N SER A 26 -27.07 18.06 16.69
CA SER A 26 -25.90 18.69 17.30
C SER A 26 -25.08 17.64 18.03
N MET A 27 -23.75 17.66 17.84
CA MET A 27 -22.81 16.77 18.49
C MET A 27 -23.01 16.83 20.02
N ALA A 28 -23.82 15.92 20.57
CA ALA A 28 -23.70 15.54 21.95
C ALA A 28 -22.38 14.79 22.08
N ALA A 29 -21.53 15.18 23.04
CA ALA A 29 -20.38 14.37 23.44
C ALA A 29 -20.87 12.93 23.57
N ILE A 30 -20.13 11.98 22.97
CA ILE A 30 -20.46 10.57 23.08
C ILE A 30 -20.42 10.29 24.59
N GLY A 31 -21.56 9.98 25.19
CA GLY A 31 -21.74 9.94 26.65
C GLY A 31 -20.89 8.85 27.32
N PRO A 32 -20.98 8.71 28.65
CA PRO A 32 -20.22 7.70 29.41
C PRO A 32 -20.73 6.29 29.05
N GLY A 33 -20.09 5.69 28.06
CA GLY A 33 -20.44 4.40 27.45
C GLY A 33 -19.70 4.15 26.13
N PHE A 34 -18.84 5.11 25.73
CA PHE A 34 -17.99 4.93 24.55
C PHE A 34 -17.13 3.67 24.70
N ALA A 35 -17.28 2.73 23.77
CA ALA A 35 -16.41 1.57 23.64
C ALA A 35 -15.63 1.70 22.32
N ALA A 36 -14.31 1.61 22.41
CA ALA A 36 -13.46 1.61 21.22
C ALA A 36 -13.92 0.51 20.24
N GLY A 37 -13.96 0.83 18.93
CA GLY A 37 -14.39 -0.12 17.92
C GLY A 37 -15.91 -0.29 17.77
N THR A 38 -16.71 0.64 18.31
CA THR A 38 -18.18 0.65 18.11
C THR A 38 -18.66 1.89 17.36
N TYR A 39 -17.81 2.86 17.10
CA TYR A 39 -18.14 4.10 16.42
C TYR A 39 -17.25 4.34 15.21
N VAL A 40 -17.82 5.04 14.22
CA VAL A 40 -17.11 5.53 13.04
C VAL A 40 -17.29 7.03 12.91
N ALA A 41 -16.27 7.69 12.39
CA ALA A 41 -16.29 9.10 12.00
C ALA A 41 -16.26 9.21 10.48
N THR A 42 -17.32 9.76 9.88
CA THR A 42 -17.41 10.00 8.43
C THR A 42 -17.20 11.48 8.14
N VAL A 43 -16.19 11.78 7.33
CA VAL A 43 -15.83 13.15 6.94
C VAL A 43 -16.93 13.75 6.05
N THR A 44 -17.41 14.94 6.40
CA THR A 44 -18.44 15.69 5.66
C THR A 44 -17.87 16.95 5.01
N ALA A 45 -16.72 17.45 5.47
CA ALA A 45 -16.01 18.53 4.82
C ALA A 45 -15.32 18.03 3.54
N GLU A 46 -15.09 18.92 2.56
CA GLU A 46 -14.36 18.60 1.32
C GLU A 46 -13.00 17.95 1.61
N SER A 47 -12.30 18.47 2.63
CA SER A 47 -11.08 17.87 3.17
C SER A 47 -10.86 18.29 4.62
N VAL A 48 -10.23 17.42 5.41
CA VAL A 48 -9.82 17.70 6.79
C VAL A 48 -8.49 17.04 7.10
N ASN A 49 -7.63 17.71 7.84
CA ASN A 49 -6.35 17.16 8.27
C ASN A 49 -6.54 16.28 9.51
N ILE A 50 -5.94 15.12 9.50
CA ILE A 50 -5.77 14.26 10.66
C ILE A 50 -4.35 14.44 11.16
N ASN A 51 -4.22 14.93 12.38
CA ASN A 51 -2.96 15.35 12.98
C ASN A 51 -2.32 14.23 13.82
N LYS A 52 -1.03 14.33 14.06
CA LYS A 52 -0.27 13.41 14.90
C LYS A 52 -0.66 13.51 16.38
N SER A 53 -1.01 14.70 16.84
CA SER A 53 -1.59 14.98 18.15
C SER A 53 -2.54 16.17 18.05
N ARG A 54 -3.37 16.39 19.09
CA ARG A 54 -4.30 17.54 19.12
C ARG A 54 -3.58 18.88 19.11
N ASP A 55 -2.41 18.93 19.73
CA ASP A 55 -1.61 20.16 19.91
C ASP A 55 -0.51 20.31 18.83
N SER A 56 -0.48 19.42 17.82
CA SER A 56 0.52 19.41 16.75
C SER A 56 -0.06 19.88 15.45
N GLU A 57 0.69 20.74 14.74
CA GLU A 57 0.41 21.09 13.34
C GLU A 57 0.94 20.01 12.36
N GLU A 58 1.60 18.95 12.87
CA GLU A 58 2.09 17.85 12.05
C GLU A 58 0.91 17.02 11.51
N VAL A 59 0.65 17.15 10.21
CA VAL A 59 -0.41 16.43 9.50
C VAL A 59 0.09 15.05 9.14
N LEU A 60 -0.61 14.00 9.61
CA LEU A 60 -0.36 12.62 9.22
C LEU A 60 -1.05 12.28 7.90
N PHE A 61 -2.26 12.79 7.72
CA PHE A 61 -3.09 12.44 6.58
C PHE A 61 -4.14 13.53 6.32
N THR A 62 -4.45 13.80 5.05
CA THR A 62 -5.58 14.66 4.68
C THR A 62 -6.73 13.78 4.19
N ALA A 63 -7.78 13.71 4.98
CA ALA A 63 -9.00 12.97 4.67
C ALA A 63 -9.89 13.78 3.74
N LYS A 64 -10.63 13.09 2.86
CA LYS A 64 -11.58 13.70 1.93
C LYS A 64 -13.02 13.40 2.33
N GLU A 65 -13.95 14.17 1.82
CA GLU A 65 -15.40 13.95 1.98
C GLU A 65 -15.78 12.48 1.70
N GLY A 66 -16.63 11.92 2.54
CA GLY A 66 -17.08 10.53 2.48
C GLY A 66 -16.11 9.50 3.05
N SER A 67 -14.88 9.89 3.42
CA SER A 67 -13.94 8.98 4.09
C SER A 67 -14.45 8.64 5.49
N THR A 68 -14.41 7.35 5.84
CA THR A 68 -14.89 6.83 7.14
C THR A 68 -13.74 6.17 7.89
N TYR A 69 -13.63 6.46 9.19
CA TYR A 69 -12.57 5.99 10.08
C TYR A 69 -13.15 5.35 11.34
N GLU A 70 -12.53 4.26 11.80
CA GLU A 70 -12.81 3.68 13.13
C GLU A 70 -12.42 4.70 14.21
N VAL A 71 -13.34 4.99 15.13
CA VAL A 71 -13.08 5.84 16.29
C VAL A 71 -12.50 4.98 17.40
N LEU A 72 -11.33 5.38 17.91
CA LEU A 72 -10.60 4.68 18.97
C LEU A 72 -10.86 5.32 20.33
N GLU A 73 -11.08 6.64 20.37
CA GLU A 73 -11.25 7.41 21.61
C GLU A 73 -11.97 8.72 21.32
N ASP A 74 -12.90 9.12 22.19
CA ASP A 74 -13.42 10.48 22.26
C ASP A 74 -12.48 11.31 23.15
N CYS A 75 -11.74 12.23 22.53
CA CYS A 75 -10.74 13.04 23.22
C CYS A 75 -11.32 14.31 23.83
N GLY A 76 -12.65 14.54 23.70
CA GLY A 76 -13.30 15.79 24.09
C GLY A 76 -12.99 16.97 23.16
N ASP A 77 -13.64 18.09 23.39
CA ASP A 77 -13.44 19.36 22.67
C ASP A 77 -13.55 19.24 21.14
N GLY A 78 -14.38 18.28 20.66
CA GLY A 78 -14.58 18.04 19.23
C GLY A 78 -13.47 17.30 18.53
N TRP A 79 -12.63 16.57 19.26
CA TRP A 79 -11.57 15.74 18.71
C TRP A 79 -11.83 14.26 18.93
N MET A 80 -11.63 13.46 17.88
CA MET A 80 -11.65 12.00 17.93
C MET A 80 -10.29 11.44 17.59
N LYS A 81 -9.83 10.45 18.35
CA LYS A 81 -8.70 9.62 17.96
C LYS A 81 -9.21 8.55 17.02
N VAL A 82 -8.63 8.46 15.83
CA VAL A 82 -9.09 7.56 14.76
C VAL A 82 -7.95 6.68 14.24
N ARG A 83 -8.31 5.52 13.69
CA ARG A 83 -7.35 4.63 13.03
C ARG A 83 -7.15 5.05 11.58
N ILE A 84 -5.86 5.20 11.19
CA ILE A 84 -5.44 5.47 9.83
C ILE A 84 -4.44 4.38 9.44
N GLN A 85 -4.81 3.47 8.56
CA GLN A 85 -3.96 2.34 8.19
C GLN A 85 -3.48 1.56 9.45
N ASP A 86 -2.17 1.48 9.69
CA ASP A 86 -1.57 0.84 10.86
C ASP A 86 -1.12 1.85 11.94
N THR A 87 -1.56 3.09 11.85
CA THR A 87 -1.28 4.16 12.81
C THR A 87 -2.56 4.78 13.37
N GLU A 88 -2.42 5.73 14.26
CA GLU A 88 -3.50 6.48 14.90
C GLU A 88 -3.27 7.97 14.68
N GLY A 89 -4.35 8.74 14.58
CA GLY A 89 -4.30 10.18 14.43
C GLY A 89 -5.50 10.88 15.06
N TYR A 90 -5.47 12.19 15.10
CA TYR A 90 -6.49 13.02 15.75
C TYR A 90 -7.27 13.79 14.68
N LEU A 91 -8.57 13.51 14.59
CA LEU A 91 -9.52 14.12 13.67
C LEU A 91 -10.35 15.17 14.39
N PRO A 92 -10.35 16.45 13.96
CA PRO A 92 -11.28 17.45 14.44
C PRO A 92 -12.66 17.20 13.81
N VAL A 93 -13.62 16.72 14.61
CA VAL A 93 -14.93 16.29 14.07
C VAL A 93 -15.96 17.41 14.04
N SER A 94 -15.98 18.35 14.96
CA SER A 94 -16.94 19.45 15.09
C SER A 94 -17.86 19.67 13.87
N GLU A 95 -17.40 20.46 12.89
CA GLU A 95 -18.10 20.72 11.62
C GLU A 95 -17.58 19.89 10.43
N ASN A 96 -16.53 19.06 10.66
CA ASN A 96 -15.80 18.37 9.61
C ASN A 96 -16.20 16.92 9.41
N ALA A 97 -16.85 16.31 10.41
CA ALA A 97 -17.23 14.90 10.36
C ALA A 97 -18.42 14.60 11.26
N VAL A 98 -19.16 13.55 10.92
CA VAL A 98 -20.25 13.00 11.74
C VAL A 98 -19.79 11.69 12.37
N VAL A 99 -20.01 11.57 13.68
CA VAL A 99 -19.72 10.33 14.44
C VAL A 99 -21.03 9.57 14.68
N THR A 100 -21.03 8.29 14.29
CA THR A 100 -22.19 7.40 14.43
C THR A 100 -21.79 6.04 14.99
N GLU A 101 -22.73 5.30 15.57
CA GLU A 101 -22.50 3.87 15.82
C GLU A 101 -22.20 3.14 14.51
N ALA A 102 -21.19 2.27 14.56
CA ALA A 102 -20.81 1.45 13.42
C ALA A 102 -21.88 0.39 13.13
N GLY A 103 -22.19 0.20 11.86
CA GLY A 103 -23.01 -0.91 11.40
C GLY A 103 -22.34 -2.26 11.64
N GLU A 104 -23.14 -3.34 11.59
CA GLU A 104 -22.61 -4.70 11.74
C GLU A 104 -21.51 -4.99 10.71
N GLY A 105 -20.34 -5.41 11.17
CA GLY A 105 -19.16 -5.72 10.32
C GLY A 105 -18.42 -4.51 9.75
N GLU A 106 -18.88 -3.28 9.94
CA GLU A 106 -18.26 -2.08 9.38
C GLU A 106 -16.84 -1.86 9.93
N ILE A 107 -16.65 -2.00 11.24
CA ILE A 107 -15.32 -1.90 11.87
C ILE A 107 -14.36 -2.95 11.30
N ALA A 108 -14.80 -4.21 11.18
CA ALA A 108 -13.96 -5.28 10.63
C ALA A 108 -13.56 -4.99 9.16
N LYS A 109 -14.48 -4.40 8.38
CA LYS A 109 -14.20 -3.95 7.01
C LYS A 109 -13.16 -2.84 6.99
N LEU A 110 -13.32 -1.79 7.81
CA LEU A 110 -12.38 -0.66 7.89
C LEU A 110 -10.99 -1.12 8.34
N GLN A 111 -10.91 -2.00 9.32
CA GLN A 111 -9.64 -2.57 9.79
C GLN A 111 -8.94 -3.41 8.70
N LYS A 112 -9.71 -4.17 7.93
CA LYS A 112 -9.18 -4.93 6.79
C LYS A 112 -8.64 -4.00 5.70
N GLU A 113 -9.40 -2.98 5.31
CA GLU A 113 -9.01 -1.99 4.29
C GLU A 113 -7.77 -1.20 4.74
N ALA A 114 -7.69 -0.81 6.02
CA ALA A 114 -6.53 -0.15 6.59
C ALA A 114 -5.28 -1.04 6.52
N LYS A 115 -5.40 -2.32 6.87
CA LYS A 115 -4.30 -3.30 6.79
C LYS A 115 -3.83 -3.51 5.35
N GLU A 116 -4.75 -3.66 4.39
CA GLU A 116 -4.43 -3.83 2.96
C GLU A 116 -3.74 -2.60 2.39
N SER A 117 -4.21 -1.40 2.74
CA SER A 117 -3.61 -0.12 2.33
C SER A 117 -2.20 0.04 2.90
N SER A 118 -2.00 -0.26 4.19
CA SER A 118 -0.67 -0.23 4.83
C SER A 118 0.29 -1.23 4.19
N ALA A 119 -0.16 -2.45 3.93
CA ALA A 119 0.66 -3.47 3.25
C ALA A 119 1.05 -3.03 1.84
N SER A 120 0.11 -2.46 1.08
CA SER A 120 0.38 -1.91 -0.26
C SER A 120 1.40 -0.77 -0.22
N TYR A 121 1.26 0.15 0.72
CA TYR A 121 2.19 1.27 0.90
C TYR A 121 3.62 0.78 1.23
N LYS A 122 3.77 -0.15 2.18
CA LYS A 122 5.07 -0.74 2.54
C LYS A 122 5.74 -1.46 1.37
N ARG A 123 4.95 -2.14 0.53
CA ARG A 123 5.44 -2.80 -0.68
C ARG A 123 5.95 -1.79 -1.71
N GLN A 124 5.20 -0.70 -1.92
CA GLN A 124 5.63 0.36 -2.83
C GLN A 124 6.90 1.04 -2.33
N GLN A 125 7.01 1.35 -1.03
CA GLN A 125 8.24 1.89 -0.45
C GLN A 125 9.46 0.98 -0.67
N LEU A 126 9.30 -0.34 -0.56
CA LEU A 126 10.39 -1.29 -0.83
C LEU A 126 10.81 -1.26 -2.30
N ALA A 127 9.86 -1.18 -3.24
CA ALA A 127 10.14 -1.04 -4.66
C ALA A 127 10.85 0.28 -4.98
N ASP A 128 10.37 1.39 -4.40
CA ASP A 128 10.97 2.72 -4.57
C ASP A 128 12.40 2.77 -3.99
N TYR A 129 12.63 2.09 -2.87
CA TYR A 129 13.97 1.93 -2.32
C TYR A 129 14.90 1.15 -3.27
N ALA A 130 14.41 0.06 -3.87
CA ALA A 130 15.18 -0.71 -4.84
C ALA A 130 15.56 0.12 -6.09
N LEU A 131 14.66 1.00 -6.53
CA LEU A 131 14.88 1.86 -7.69
C LEU A 131 16.01 2.88 -7.51
N GLN A 132 16.36 3.25 -6.27
CA GLN A 132 17.46 4.17 -5.99
C GLN A 132 18.83 3.63 -6.41
N PHE A 133 18.95 2.31 -6.57
CA PHE A 133 20.20 1.64 -6.96
C PHE A 133 20.33 1.39 -8.47
N VAL A 134 19.37 1.80 -9.28
CA VAL A 134 19.45 1.64 -10.75
C VAL A 134 20.67 2.37 -11.29
N GLY A 135 21.45 1.67 -12.14
CA GLY A 135 22.75 2.13 -12.61
C GLY A 135 23.93 1.68 -11.76
N GLY A 136 23.68 1.10 -10.57
CA GLY A 136 24.73 0.53 -9.71
C GLY A 136 25.44 -0.66 -10.35
N PRO A 137 26.70 -0.97 -9.92
CA PRO A 137 27.52 -1.97 -10.57
C PRO A 137 27.10 -3.41 -10.25
N TYR A 138 27.26 -4.30 -11.23
CA TYR A 138 27.15 -5.74 -11.01
C TYR A 138 28.50 -6.33 -10.63
N GLN A 139 28.50 -7.22 -9.64
CA GLN A 139 29.66 -8.06 -9.29
C GLN A 139 29.17 -9.45 -8.88
N TYR A 140 29.64 -10.50 -9.55
CA TYR A 140 29.29 -11.86 -9.15
C TYR A 140 29.78 -12.15 -7.72
N GLY A 141 28.90 -12.67 -6.87
CA GLY A 141 29.18 -12.89 -5.44
C GLY A 141 29.11 -11.63 -4.58
N GLY A 142 28.95 -10.45 -5.16
CA GLY A 142 28.79 -9.18 -4.44
C GLY A 142 27.44 -9.06 -3.75
N SER A 143 27.33 -8.18 -2.76
CA SER A 143 26.11 -8.01 -1.94
C SER A 143 25.82 -6.56 -1.54
N ASP A 144 26.60 -5.61 -2.04
CA ASP A 144 26.39 -4.18 -1.81
C ASP A 144 26.10 -3.47 -3.17
N PRO A 145 24.91 -2.90 -3.38
CA PRO A 145 24.57 -2.26 -4.64
C PRO A 145 25.36 -0.99 -4.94
N HIS A 146 26.08 -0.42 -3.96
CA HIS A 146 26.94 0.75 -4.14
C HIS A 146 28.32 0.37 -4.71
N THR A 147 28.83 -0.81 -4.38
CA THR A 147 30.20 -1.23 -4.75
C THR A 147 30.22 -2.41 -5.70
N GLY A 148 29.13 -3.17 -5.78
CA GLY A 148 28.93 -4.30 -6.68
C GLY A 148 28.10 -5.41 -6.03
N THR A 149 27.08 -5.84 -6.73
CA THR A 149 26.15 -6.89 -6.27
C THR A 149 25.76 -7.83 -7.39
N ASP A 150 25.49 -9.10 -7.08
CA ASP A 150 24.78 -10.01 -7.98
C ASP A 150 23.26 -9.95 -7.75
N CYS A 151 22.49 -10.69 -8.54
CA CYS A 151 21.03 -10.66 -8.50
C CYS A 151 20.44 -10.96 -7.11
N SER A 152 20.93 -11.99 -6.43
CA SER A 152 20.44 -12.40 -5.11
C SER A 152 21.04 -11.57 -3.96
N GLY A 153 22.26 -11.05 -4.14
CA GLY A 153 22.86 -10.06 -3.25
C GLY A 153 22.02 -8.77 -3.23
N PHE A 154 21.62 -8.30 -4.42
CA PHE A 154 20.78 -7.12 -4.57
C PHE A 154 19.42 -7.28 -3.87
N THR A 155 18.66 -8.31 -4.17
CA THR A 155 17.35 -8.53 -3.53
C THR A 155 17.48 -8.70 -2.03
N ARG A 156 18.52 -9.41 -1.55
CA ARG A 156 18.81 -9.53 -0.12
C ARG A 156 19.09 -8.17 0.53
N TYR A 157 19.91 -7.34 -0.11
CA TYR A 157 20.25 -6.00 0.39
C TYR A 157 19.00 -5.14 0.52
N VAL A 158 18.19 -5.08 -0.55
CA VAL A 158 16.94 -4.28 -0.58
C VAL A 158 15.99 -4.72 0.52
N TYR A 159 15.73 -6.01 0.67
CA TYR A 159 14.84 -6.53 1.71
C TYR A 159 15.35 -6.26 3.12
N GLN A 160 16.67 -6.41 3.33
CA GLN A 160 17.26 -6.21 4.66
C GLN A 160 17.19 -4.75 5.10
N HIS A 161 17.48 -3.80 4.20
CA HIS A 161 17.56 -2.37 4.55
C HIS A 161 16.23 -1.64 4.34
N GLY A 162 15.39 -2.09 3.38
CA GLY A 162 14.10 -1.48 3.08
C GLY A 162 12.91 -2.04 3.87
N ALA A 163 13.00 -3.30 4.33
CA ALA A 163 11.89 -3.96 5.04
C ALA A 163 12.31 -4.70 6.33
N GLY A 164 13.59 -4.70 6.70
CA GLY A 164 14.09 -5.44 7.87
C GLY A 164 14.06 -6.97 7.73
N ILE A 165 13.85 -7.48 6.51
CA ILE A 165 13.71 -8.92 6.24
C ILE A 165 15.02 -9.48 5.69
N THR A 166 15.55 -10.53 6.32
CA THR A 166 16.76 -11.20 5.86
C THR A 166 16.43 -12.34 4.90
N LEU A 167 16.88 -12.20 3.64
CA LEU A 167 16.77 -13.25 2.64
C LEU A 167 18.03 -14.13 2.61
N ASN A 168 17.89 -15.36 2.06
CA ASN A 168 19.01 -16.22 1.75
C ASN A 168 20.00 -15.53 0.79
N ARG A 169 21.29 -15.92 0.87
CA ARG A 169 22.29 -15.32 -0.02
C ARG A 169 22.08 -15.72 -1.49
N SER A 170 21.64 -16.93 -1.77
CA SER A 170 21.51 -17.42 -3.13
C SER A 170 20.07 -17.31 -3.65
N SER A 171 19.90 -17.11 -4.96
CA SER A 171 18.58 -17.10 -5.62
C SER A 171 17.80 -18.39 -5.37
N ARG A 172 18.48 -19.54 -5.36
CA ARG A 172 17.85 -20.85 -5.04
C ARG A 172 17.32 -20.90 -3.61
N GLY A 173 18.09 -20.37 -2.64
CA GLY A 173 17.66 -20.27 -1.24
C GLY A 173 16.48 -19.28 -1.07
N GLN A 174 16.51 -18.16 -1.78
CA GLN A 174 15.41 -17.19 -1.78
C GLN A 174 14.12 -17.77 -2.37
N ALA A 175 14.23 -18.61 -3.40
CA ALA A 175 13.05 -19.27 -3.99
C ALA A 175 12.34 -20.27 -3.07
N LEU A 176 12.97 -20.63 -1.95
CA LEU A 176 12.36 -21.46 -0.89
C LEU A 176 11.71 -20.62 0.21
N GLN A 177 11.84 -19.30 0.15
CA GLN A 177 11.25 -18.37 1.11
C GLN A 177 9.96 -17.77 0.55
N GLY A 178 9.05 -17.45 1.45
CA GLY A 178 7.78 -16.82 1.11
C GLY A 178 6.73 -17.80 0.52
N LYS A 179 5.62 -17.21 0.14
CA LYS A 179 4.47 -17.94 -0.44
C LYS A 179 4.55 -17.88 -1.96
N GLU A 180 4.44 -19.04 -2.63
CA GLU A 180 4.33 -19.07 -4.09
C GLU A 180 2.99 -18.47 -4.54
N ILE A 181 3.05 -17.61 -5.57
CA ILE A 181 1.91 -16.90 -6.16
C ILE A 181 1.93 -17.01 -7.68
N SER A 182 0.77 -16.77 -8.32
CA SER A 182 0.64 -16.66 -9.76
C SER A 182 0.98 -15.24 -10.27
N ALA A 183 1.23 -15.12 -11.56
CA ALA A 183 1.66 -13.85 -12.17
C ALA A 183 0.60 -12.72 -12.07
N ASP A 184 -0.68 -13.07 -12.07
CA ASP A 184 -1.79 -12.13 -11.88
C ASP A 184 -1.92 -11.59 -10.44
N GLN A 185 -1.26 -12.23 -9.49
CA GLN A 185 -1.23 -11.84 -8.07
C GLN A 185 0.00 -10.98 -7.71
N MET A 186 0.90 -10.71 -8.67
CA MET A 186 2.12 -9.96 -8.40
C MET A 186 1.84 -8.55 -7.87
N ARG A 187 2.56 -8.20 -6.81
CA ARG A 187 2.56 -6.86 -6.20
C ARG A 187 4.00 -6.36 -6.05
N PRO A 188 4.24 -5.05 -6.00
CA PRO A 188 5.58 -4.51 -5.73
C PRO A 188 6.26 -5.23 -4.56
N GLY A 189 7.55 -5.53 -4.71
CA GLY A 189 8.33 -6.30 -3.75
C GLY A 189 8.38 -7.81 -4.01
N ASP A 190 7.45 -8.41 -4.74
CA ASP A 190 7.48 -9.86 -5.00
C ASP A 190 8.72 -10.27 -5.81
N LEU A 191 9.21 -11.50 -5.57
CA LEU A 191 10.43 -12.01 -6.20
C LEU A 191 10.11 -12.97 -7.33
N LEU A 192 10.72 -12.74 -8.50
CA LEU A 192 10.61 -13.59 -9.69
C LEU A 192 11.92 -14.35 -9.87
N PHE A 193 11.83 -15.64 -10.06
CA PHE A 193 12.96 -16.54 -10.25
C PHE A 193 12.99 -17.10 -11.66
N TYR A 194 14.15 -17.06 -12.29
CA TYR A 194 14.36 -17.47 -13.68
C TYR A 194 15.36 -18.63 -13.75
N GLY A 195 15.34 -19.35 -14.86
CA GLY A 195 16.15 -20.53 -15.09
C GLY A 195 15.28 -21.74 -15.45
N SER A 196 15.54 -22.88 -14.82
CA SER A 196 14.65 -24.04 -14.83
C SER A 196 14.20 -24.38 -13.40
N ARG A 197 13.18 -25.22 -13.24
CA ARG A 197 12.72 -25.65 -11.90
C ARG A 197 13.82 -26.35 -11.09
N SER A 198 14.73 -27.03 -11.78
CA SER A 198 15.86 -27.71 -11.14
C SER A 198 17.11 -26.83 -10.99
N ASN A 199 17.19 -25.71 -11.71
CA ASN A 199 18.36 -24.83 -11.69
C ASN A 199 17.94 -23.36 -11.85
N ILE A 200 17.57 -22.71 -10.76
CA ILE A 200 17.35 -21.27 -10.70
C ILE A 200 18.70 -20.56 -10.80
N ASP A 201 18.84 -19.69 -11.79
CA ASP A 201 20.09 -18.96 -12.10
C ASP A 201 19.98 -17.46 -11.85
N HIS A 202 18.76 -16.91 -11.68
CA HIS A 202 18.54 -15.49 -11.52
C HIS A 202 17.31 -15.18 -10.67
N VAL A 203 17.32 -14.01 -10.04
CA VAL A 203 16.20 -13.45 -9.27
C VAL A 203 16.07 -11.96 -9.56
N ALA A 204 14.83 -11.47 -9.59
CA ALA A 204 14.48 -10.05 -9.75
C ALA A 204 13.34 -9.69 -8.80
N MET A 205 13.19 -8.40 -8.51
CA MET A 205 12.09 -7.86 -7.73
C MET A 205 11.07 -7.18 -8.64
N TYR A 206 9.79 -7.49 -8.46
CA TYR A 206 8.70 -6.80 -9.15
C TYR A 206 8.50 -5.40 -8.57
N ILE A 207 8.33 -4.41 -9.43
CA ILE A 207 8.16 -2.99 -9.05
C ILE A 207 6.83 -2.40 -9.50
N GLY A 208 5.92 -3.23 -10.02
CA GLY A 208 4.65 -2.78 -10.60
C GLY A 208 4.70 -2.60 -12.11
N GLU A 209 3.56 -2.37 -12.74
CA GLU A 209 3.40 -2.04 -14.16
C GLU A 209 4.12 -2.99 -15.14
N GLY A 210 4.18 -4.27 -14.81
CA GLY A 210 4.87 -5.27 -15.62
C GLY A 210 6.39 -5.14 -15.64
N LYS A 211 7.00 -4.44 -14.67
CA LYS A 211 8.43 -4.19 -14.56
C LYS A 211 9.07 -4.89 -13.38
N ILE A 212 10.36 -5.18 -13.53
CA ILE A 212 11.24 -5.69 -12.48
C ILE A 212 12.48 -4.83 -12.39
N VAL A 213 13.10 -4.80 -11.21
CA VAL A 213 14.46 -4.30 -11.01
C VAL A 213 15.38 -5.46 -10.60
N HIS A 214 16.57 -5.52 -11.17
CA HIS A 214 17.52 -6.60 -10.92
C HIS A 214 18.97 -6.20 -11.23
N ALA A 215 19.93 -6.78 -10.53
CA ALA A 215 21.33 -6.76 -10.94
C ALA A 215 21.49 -7.81 -12.05
N ALA A 216 21.61 -7.35 -13.31
CA ALA A 216 21.47 -8.20 -14.48
C ALA A 216 22.79 -8.80 -14.97
N THR A 217 23.76 -7.97 -15.34
CA THR A 217 25.07 -8.38 -15.87
C THR A 217 26.13 -7.32 -15.53
N GLU A 218 27.43 -7.68 -15.66
CA GLU A 218 28.54 -6.73 -15.51
C GLU A 218 28.44 -5.53 -16.47
N ARG A 219 27.85 -5.74 -17.65
CA ARG A 219 27.68 -4.67 -18.65
C ARG A 219 26.56 -3.69 -18.31
N THR A 220 25.47 -4.17 -17.73
CA THR A 220 24.26 -3.38 -17.51
C THR A 220 24.08 -2.97 -16.04
N GLY A 221 24.76 -3.63 -15.12
CA GLY A 221 24.60 -3.37 -13.70
C GLY A 221 23.19 -3.67 -13.20
N ILE A 222 22.71 -2.83 -12.29
CA ILE A 222 21.34 -2.85 -11.78
C ILE A 222 20.45 -2.08 -12.77
N THR A 223 19.41 -2.71 -13.28
CA THR A 223 18.57 -2.16 -14.34
C THR A 223 17.11 -2.58 -14.21
N ILE A 224 16.24 -1.89 -14.96
CA ILE A 224 14.81 -2.21 -15.07
C ILE A 224 14.59 -3.01 -16.36
N SER A 225 13.75 -4.05 -16.29
CA SER A 225 13.35 -4.87 -17.42
C SER A 225 11.84 -5.18 -17.36
N ASN A 226 11.28 -5.70 -18.43
CA ASN A 226 9.95 -6.31 -18.38
C ASN A 226 10.03 -7.61 -17.57
N TRP A 227 9.03 -7.89 -16.74
CA TRP A 227 9.04 -9.10 -15.91
C TRP A 227 9.11 -10.40 -16.74
N ASN A 228 8.57 -10.37 -17.95
CA ASN A 228 8.49 -11.52 -18.86
C ASN A 228 9.56 -11.52 -19.95
N TYR A 229 10.69 -10.76 -19.77
CA TYR A 229 11.84 -10.83 -20.68
C TYR A 229 12.43 -12.25 -20.77
N ARG A 230 12.25 -13.03 -19.72
CA ARG A 230 12.34 -14.50 -19.63
C ARG A 230 11.09 -14.99 -18.90
N ASN A 231 10.66 -16.22 -19.16
CA ASN A 231 9.56 -16.80 -18.38
C ASN A 231 10.05 -17.15 -16.97
N PRO A 232 9.49 -16.55 -15.89
CA PRO A 232 9.85 -16.96 -14.55
C PRO A 232 9.37 -18.40 -14.28
N VAL A 233 10.19 -19.17 -13.63
CA VAL A 233 9.87 -20.56 -13.24
C VAL A 233 9.21 -20.63 -11.87
N LYS A 234 9.31 -19.54 -11.10
CA LYS A 234 8.65 -19.38 -9.80
C LYS A 234 8.50 -17.89 -9.48
N ILE A 235 7.43 -17.56 -8.78
CA ILE A 235 7.18 -16.22 -8.22
C ILE A 235 6.82 -16.41 -6.76
N THR A 236 7.43 -15.64 -5.86
CA THR A 236 7.09 -15.70 -4.43
C THR A 236 6.81 -14.33 -3.84
N SER A 237 5.84 -14.28 -2.93
CA SER A 237 5.58 -13.15 -2.06
C SER A 237 6.25 -13.37 -0.71
N ILE A 238 7.11 -12.45 -0.31
CA ILE A 238 7.83 -12.48 0.98
C ILE A 238 7.10 -11.65 2.02
N MET A 239 6.50 -10.55 1.60
CA MET A 239 5.70 -9.65 2.45
C MET A 239 4.23 -10.09 2.40
N GLU A 240 3.60 -10.17 3.58
CA GLU A 240 2.16 -10.42 3.70
C GLU A 240 1.33 -9.16 3.37
#